data_3961a080c6c5fbdc6b02f427137718d0
#
_entry.id   3961a080c6c5fbdc6b02f427137718d0
#
_cell.length_a   1.000
_cell.length_b   1.000
_cell.length_c   1.000
_cell.angle_alpha   90.00
_cell.angle_beta   90.00
_cell.angle_gamma   90.00
#
_symmetry.space_group_name_H-M   'P 1'
#
loop_
_entity.id
_entity.type
_entity.pdbx_description
1 polymer ?
#
loop_
_entity_poly.entity_id
_entity_poly.type
_entity_poly.pdbx_seq_one_letter_code
_entity_poly.pdbx_strand_id
1 'polypeptide(L)'
;MRILLYLGKGGVGKTTVAAATALRSAELGYRTLVVSTDIAHSLADSLDTPLRGEAIQVVPNLFAQEINVLDEVREHWGKLQGYMGSMLRRQGMDKAIAEEMAIIPGMEEIVSLLNIHRAASEGNYDRVVVDAAPTGETMRLLTMPESFQWHVDRFNNWGDTAIRMTGGLLRRMMPSIDPLAGLPKLVDDVKLLQKVLSNPEITSYRVVLNPEKMVVKEGARAVTYLSLFGYPVDAAVVNRILPGVVSDGAGNARVVEPSIDPYLRRLQETQAQYLGEIERDFYPLPIFRSGWSGEEMVGLPQLRSLAASLFGDDDPGRIFFVGQPQEIVEEGDDFVLVLPLPNVELNKVKLTKRGDELFVTIGNFKRELLLPAVLAQRDAGGAVFSGGRLRIRFPMKDKEVISKQ
;
A
#
# COMPACT_ATOMS: atom_id res chain seq x y z
N MET A 1 2.65 -16.06 -10.46
CA MET A 1 1.73 -15.66 -9.38
C MET A 1 1.51 -14.16 -9.44
N ARG A 2 0.29 -13.67 -9.14
CA ARG A 2 -0.05 -12.25 -9.11
C ARG A 2 -0.71 -11.88 -7.78
N ILE A 3 -0.38 -10.70 -7.25
CA ILE A 3 -0.99 -10.11 -6.06
C ILE A 3 -1.74 -8.85 -6.48
N LEU A 4 -3.02 -8.75 -6.13
CA LEU A 4 -3.89 -7.61 -6.46
C LEU A 4 -4.40 -7.01 -5.15
N LEU A 5 -3.92 -5.81 -4.80
CA LEU A 5 -4.36 -5.11 -3.58
C LEU A 5 -5.39 -4.04 -3.90
N TYR A 6 -6.54 -4.14 -3.26
CA TYR A 6 -7.62 -3.15 -3.36
C TYR A 6 -7.60 -2.21 -2.17
N LEU A 7 -7.46 -0.91 -2.46
CA LEU A 7 -7.37 0.17 -1.49
C LEU A 7 -8.51 1.17 -1.68
N GLY A 8 -8.84 1.91 -0.67
CA GLY A 8 -9.83 2.98 -0.77
C GLY A 8 -10.44 3.30 0.60
N LYS A 9 -11.17 4.38 0.65
CA LYS A 9 -11.89 4.82 1.86
C LYS A 9 -12.87 3.76 2.36
N GLY A 10 -13.19 3.78 3.65
CA GLY A 10 -14.26 2.92 4.19
C GLY A 10 -15.59 3.15 3.47
N GLY A 11 -16.30 2.07 3.13
CA GLY A 11 -17.63 2.11 2.52
C GLY A 11 -17.68 2.30 0.99
N VAL A 12 -16.55 2.41 0.27
CA VAL A 12 -16.55 2.55 -1.19
C VAL A 12 -16.82 1.25 -1.96
N GLY A 13 -16.81 0.10 -1.27
CA GLY A 13 -17.04 -1.23 -1.87
C GLY A 13 -15.76 -1.98 -2.24
N LYS A 14 -14.64 -1.73 -1.53
CA LYS A 14 -13.38 -2.47 -1.73
C LYS A 14 -13.57 -3.98 -1.68
N THR A 15 -14.16 -4.46 -0.60
CA THR A 15 -14.42 -5.89 -0.35
C THR A 15 -15.20 -6.53 -1.49
N THR A 16 -16.29 -5.88 -1.91
CA THR A 16 -17.14 -6.36 -3.01
C THR A 16 -16.37 -6.42 -4.34
N VAL A 17 -15.56 -5.39 -4.64
CA VAL A 17 -14.72 -5.37 -5.85
C VAL A 17 -13.61 -6.43 -5.78
N ALA A 18 -12.97 -6.61 -4.63
CA ALA A 18 -11.95 -7.64 -4.42
C ALA A 18 -12.56 -9.05 -4.58
N ALA A 19 -13.71 -9.32 -3.95
CA ALA A 19 -14.41 -10.60 -4.07
C ALA A 19 -14.84 -10.89 -5.52
N ALA A 20 -15.39 -9.89 -6.23
CA ALA A 20 -15.76 -10.00 -7.64
C ALA A 20 -14.53 -10.28 -8.54
N THR A 21 -13.41 -9.63 -8.28
CA THR A 21 -12.12 -9.86 -8.97
C THR A 21 -11.61 -11.28 -8.76
N ALA A 22 -11.67 -11.76 -7.51
CA ALA A 22 -11.24 -13.11 -7.16
C ALA A 22 -12.14 -14.18 -7.80
N LEU A 23 -13.46 -13.99 -7.77
CA LEU A 23 -14.42 -14.87 -8.41
C LEU A 23 -14.15 -14.96 -9.92
N ARG A 24 -14.00 -13.83 -10.62
CA ARG A 24 -13.69 -13.82 -12.04
C ARG A 24 -12.37 -14.50 -12.35
N SER A 25 -11.34 -14.28 -11.52
CA SER A 25 -10.05 -14.96 -11.66
C SER A 25 -10.18 -16.48 -11.55
N ALA A 26 -10.97 -16.96 -10.58
CA ALA A 26 -11.22 -18.37 -10.39
C ALA A 26 -12.03 -18.99 -11.55
N GLU A 27 -13.01 -18.28 -12.11
CA GLU A 27 -13.78 -18.69 -13.29
C GLU A 27 -12.94 -18.76 -14.56
N LEU A 28 -11.87 -17.97 -14.66
CA LEU A 28 -10.86 -18.06 -15.72
C LEU A 28 -9.88 -19.24 -15.52
N GLY A 29 -10.04 -20.03 -14.46
CA GLY A 29 -9.26 -21.23 -14.19
C GLY A 29 -8.04 -21.01 -13.28
N TYR A 30 -7.80 -19.79 -12.79
CA TYR A 30 -6.70 -19.52 -11.87
C TYR A 30 -7.06 -19.91 -10.43
N ARG A 31 -6.18 -20.66 -9.78
CA ARG A 31 -6.34 -20.95 -8.36
C ARG A 31 -6.10 -19.66 -7.56
N THR A 32 -7.19 -19.11 -7.06
CA THR A 32 -7.25 -17.74 -6.51
C THR A 32 -7.61 -17.77 -5.03
N LEU A 33 -6.85 -17.05 -4.22
CA LEU A 33 -7.17 -16.72 -2.82
C LEU A 33 -7.63 -15.27 -2.75
N VAL A 34 -8.79 -15.02 -2.14
CA VAL A 34 -9.15 -13.69 -1.65
C VAL A 34 -8.95 -13.64 -0.14
N VAL A 35 -8.24 -12.61 0.31
CA VAL A 35 -7.93 -12.42 1.73
C VAL A 35 -8.31 -11.02 2.17
N SER A 36 -9.04 -10.91 3.29
CA SER A 36 -9.34 -9.63 3.92
C SER A 36 -8.43 -9.41 5.13
N THR A 37 -7.88 -8.20 5.21
CA THR A 37 -7.16 -7.69 6.38
C THR A 37 -8.01 -6.68 7.16
N ASP A 38 -9.27 -6.47 6.76
CA ASP A 38 -10.21 -5.60 7.46
C ASP A 38 -10.85 -6.35 8.63
N ILE A 39 -10.79 -5.76 9.81
CA ILE A 39 -11.33 -6.33 11.07
C ILE A 39 -12.87 -6.43 11.01
N ALA A 40 -13.52 -5.73 10.08
CA ALA A 40 -14.99 -5.67 10.00
C ALA A 40 -15.65 -6.96 9.47
N HIS A 41 -14.90 -8.01 9.12
CA HIS A 41 -15.40 -9.30 8.61
C HIS A 41 -16.35 -9.18 7.40
N SER A 42 -16.14 -8.17 6.57
CA SER A 42 -17.02 -7.83 5.46
C SER A 42 -16.89 -8.77 4.25
N LEU A 43 -15.83 -9.59 4.20
CA LEU A 43 -15.61 -10.54 3.10
C LEU A 43 -16.56 -11.75 3.20
N ALA A 44 -16.77 -12.27 4.42
CA ALA A 44 -17.75 -13.33 4.68
C ALA A 44 -19.15 -12.90 4.25
N ASP A 45 -19.56 -11.68 4.60
CA ASP A 45 -20.84 -11.09 4.20
C ASP A 45 -20.93 -10.94 2.67
N SER A 46 -19.90 -10.43 2.02
CA SER A 46 -19.86 -10.24 0.56
C SER A 46 -19.99 -11.56 -0.20
N LEU A 47 -19.38 -12.64 0.30
CA LEU A 47 -19.43 -13.97 -0.29
C LEU A 47 -20.65 -14.78 0.13
N ASP A 48 -21.45 -14.30 1.08
CA ASP A 48 -22.53 -15.04 1.75
C ASP A 48 -22.04 -16.43 2.24
N THR A 49 -20.86 -16.45 2.84
CA THR A 49 -20.18 -17.69 3.25
C THR A 49 -19.41 -17.45 4.54
N PRO A 50 -19.63 -18.27 5.58
CA PRO A 50 -18.87 -18.13 6.84
C PRO A 50 -17.38 -18.37 6.60
N LEU A 51 -16.56 -17.38 6.89
CA LEU A 51 -15.10 -17.47 6.80
C LEU A 51 -14.47 -17.63 8.18
N ARG A 52 -13.24 -18.14 8.18
CA ARG A 52 -12.41 -18.32 9.39
C ARG A 52 -10.97 -17.90 9.10
N GLY A 53 -10.11 -17.96 10.12
CA GLY A 53 -8.67 -17.68 10.00
C GLY A 53 -7.93 -18.55 8.98
N GLU A 54 -8.46 -19.73 8.64
CA GLU A 54 -7.89 -20.58 7.60
C GLU A 54 -8.62 -20.37 6.25
N ALA A 55 -7.88 -20.55 5.15
CA ALA A 55 -8.43 -20.43 3.81
C ALA A 55 -9.40 -21.60 3.53
N ILE A 56 -10.64 -21.28 3.16
CA ILE A 56 -11.65 -22.27 2.77
C ILE A 56 -11.98 -22.14 1.29
N GLN A 57 -12.31 -23.24 0.63
CA GLN A 57 -12.77 -23.22 -0.76
C GLN A 57 -14.26 -22.84 -0.83
N VAL A 58 -14.55 -21.72 -1.49
CA VAL A 58 -15.92 -21.20 -1.67
C VAL A 58 -16.59 -21.83 -2.90
N VAL A 59 -15.87 -21.82 -4.02
CA VAL A 59 -16.25 -22.51 -5.29
C VAL A 59 -14.98 -23.07 -5.92
N PRO A 60 -15.06 -23.85 -7.00
CA PRO A 60 -13.86 -24.34 -7.70
C PRO A 60 -12.88 -23.21 -8.00
N ASN A 61 -11.62 -23.42 -7.65
CA ASN A 61 -10.51 -22.47 -7.76
C ASN A 61 -10.61 -21.19 -6.93
N LEU A 62 -11.70 -20.89 -6.21
CA LEU A 62 -11.81 -19.75 -5.32
C LEU A 62 -11.68 -20.17 -3.87
N PHE A 63 -10.69 -19.63 -3.20
CA PHE A 63 -10.45 -19.75 -1.77
C PHE A 63 -10.63 -18.40 -1.12
N ALA A 64 -11.15 -18.36 0.11
CA ALA A 64 -11.34 -17.14 0.87
C ALA A 64 -10.86 -17.29 2.32
N GLN A 65 -10.30 -16.22 2.86
CA GLN A 65 -9.77 -16.16 4.23
C GLN A 65 -9.99 -14.77 4.81
N GLU A 66 -10.40 -14.72 6.08
CA GLU A 66 -10.34 -13.50 6.89
C GLU A 66 -9.25 -13.66 7.95
N ILE A 67 -8.24 -12.81 7.90
CA ILE A 67 -7.11 -12.87 8.83
C ILE A 67 -7.55 -12.24 10.15
N ASN A 68 -7.56 -13.04 11.22
CA ASN A 68 -7.64 -12.50 12.57
C ASN A 68 -6.24 -12.09 13.03
N VAL A 69 -5.90 -10.83 12.80
CA VAL A 69 -4.58 -10.28 13.07
C VAL A 69 -4.19 -10.42 14.54
N LEU A 70 -5.14 -10.30 15.46
CA LEU A 70 -4.87 -10.44 16.91
C LEU A 70 -4.47 -11.85 17.31
N ASP A 71 -5.10 -12.85 16.71
CA ASP A 71 -4.75 -14.26 16.99
C ASP A 71 -3.40 -14.61 16.37
N GLU A 72 -3.12 -14.15 15.16
CA GLU A 72 -1.84 -14.31 14.48
C GLU A 72 -0.68 -13.64 15.25
N VAL A 73 -0.89 -12.42 15.75
CA VAL A 73 0.08 -11.72 16.59
C VAL A 73 0.34 -12.53 17.88
N ARG A 74 -0.69 -13.05 18.53
CA ARG A 74 -0.55 -13.86 19.75
C ARG A 74 0.22 -15.15 19.48
N GLU A 75 -0.05 -15.82 18.39
CA GLU A 75 0.58 -17.10 18.05
C GLU A 75 2.07 -16.92 17.70
N HIS A 76 2.39 -15.96 16.86
CA HIS A 76 3.75 -15.78 16.35
C HIS A 76 4.63 -14.90 17.26
N TRP A 77 4.04 -13.92 17.95
CA TRP A 77 4.75 -12.90 18.72
C TRP A 77 4.49 -12.92 20.22
N GLY A 78 3.57 -13.73 20.70
CA GLY A 78 3.23 -13.82 22.11
C GLY A 78 4.46 -14.18 22.98
N LYS A 79 5.41 -14.95 22.46
CA LYS A 79 6.67 -15.27 23.13
C LYS A 79 7.55 -14.02 23.29
N LEU A 80 7.66 -13.18 22.24
CA LEU A 80 8.45 -11.94 22.29
C LEU A 80 7.80 -10.92 23.22
N GLN A 81 6.47 -10.74 23.13
CA GLN A 81 5.72 -9.87 24.04
C GLN A 81 5.86 -10.32 25.49
N GLY A 82 5.71 -11.62 25.75
CA GLY A 82 5.91 -12.21 27.09
C GLY A 82 7.33 -11.97 27.63
N TYR A 83 8.33 -12.07 26.77
CA TYR A 83 9.71 -11.78 27.14
C TYR A 83 9.92 -10.29 27.47
N MET A 84 9.45 -9.38 26.60
CA MET A 84 9.53 -7.94 26.84
C MET A 84 8.78 -7.52 28.11
N GLY A 85 7.56 -8.01 28.31
CA GLY A 85 6.81 -7.79 29.55
C GLY A 85 7.52 -8.31 30.79
N SER A 86 8.18 -9.47 30.71
CA SER A 86 8.98 -10.01 31.84
C SER A 86 10.20 -9.16 32.12
N MET A 87 10.86 -8.62 31.11
CA MET A 87 12.01 -7.74 31.26
C MET A 87 11.62 -6.42 31.92
N LEU A 88 10.52 -5.80 31.49
CA LEU A 88 10.00 -4.56 32.07
C LEU A 88 9.58 -4.75 33.54
N ARG A 89 8.94 -5.89 33.86
CA ARG A 89 8.60 -6.24 35.25
C ARG A 89 9.84 -6.39 36.13
N ARG A 90 10.94 -6.98 35.63
CA ARG A 90 12.22 -7.08 36.38
C ARG A 90 12.83 -5.71 36.66
N GLN A 91 12.49 -4.68 35.89
CA GLN A 91 12.88 -3.29 36.13
C GLN A 91 11.95 -2.57 37.12
N GLY A 92 10.99 -3.26 37.73
CA GLY A 92 10.13 -2.71 38.75
C GLY A 92 8.82 -2.12 38.22
N MET A 93 8.49 -2.33 36.92
CA MET A 93 7.21 -1.90 36.39
C MET A 93 6.05 -2.78 36.85
N ASP A 94 4.89 -2.16 37.05
CA ASP A 94 3.64 -2.86 37.28
C ASP A 94 3.32 -3.80 36.12
N LYS A 95 2.69 -4.95 36.46
CA LYS A 95 2.40 -6.01 35.46
C LYS A 95 1.55 -5.50 34.30
N ALA A 96 0.51 -4.72 34.59
CA ALA A 96 -0.39 -4.20 33.55
C ALA A 96 0.32 -3.20 32.62
N ILE A 97 1.13 -2.31 33.20
CA ILE A 97 1.94 -1.33 32.45
C ILE A 97 2.99 -2.05 31.60
N ALA A 98 3.66 -3.07 32.15
CA ALA A 98 4.67 -3.83 31.42
C ALA A 98 4.08 -4.63 30.24
N GLU A 99 2.88 -5.18 30.38
CA GLU A 99 2.16 -5.88 29.32
C GLU A 99 1.68 -4.91 28.23
N GLU A 100 1.21 -3.72 28.59
CA GLU A 100 0.78 -2.68 27.65
C GLU A 100 1.99 -2.09 26.89
N MET A 101 3.10 -1.83 27.55
CA MET A 101 4.33 -1.35 26.91
C MET A 101 5.05 -2.42 26.07
N ALA A 102 4.77 -3.70 26.26
CA ALA A 102 5.27 -4.78 25.43
C ALA A 102 4.54 -4.90 24.07
N ILE A 103 3.46 -4.17 23.88
CA ILE A 103 2.78 -4.07 22.58
C ILE A 103 3.62 -3.17 21.68
N ILE A 104 4.17 -3.75 20.62
CA ILE A 104 4.93 -2.99 19.62
C ILE A 104 3.93 -2.42 18.62
N PRO A 105 3.78 -1.09 18.52
CA PRO A 105 2.89 -0.49 17.52
C PRO A 105 3.30 -0.91 16.11
N GLY A 106 2.34 -1.31 15.28
CA GLY A 106 2.59 -1.72 13.91
C GLY A 106 2.85 -3.21 13.70
N MET A 107 2.83 -4.01 14.76
CA MET A 107 3.00 -5.47 14.63
C MET A 107 1.82 -6.13 13.92
N GLU A 108 0.61 -5.64 14.15
CA GLU A 108 -0.59 -6.15 13.48
C GLU A 108 -0.49 -6.00 11.96
N GLU A 109 0.01 -4.85 11.53
CA GLU A 109 0.22 -4.55 10.13
C GLU A 109 1.31 -5.44 9.52
N ILE A 110 2.43 -5.65 10.21
CA ILE A 110 3.52 -6.52 9.75
C ILE A 110 3.03 -7.96 9.60
N VAL A 111 2.29 -8.47 10.58
CA VAL A 111 1.76 -9.85 10.56
C VAL A 111 0.78 -10.04 9.40
N SER A 112 -0.11 -9.06 9.15
CA SER A 112 -1.02 -9.09 8.00
C SER A 112 -0.27 -9.19 6.67
N LEU A 113 0.80 -8.41 6.50
CA LEU A 113 1.64 -8.46 5.30
C LEU A 113 2.42 -9.76 5.16
N LEU A 114 2.95 -10.28 6.27
CA LEU A 114 3.68 -11.56 6.25
C LEU A 114 2.75 -12.73 5.91
N ASN A 115 1.49 -12.70 6.34
CA ASN A 115 0.51 -13.70 5.94
C ASN A 115 0.17 -13.65 4.44
N ILE A 116 0.02 -12.45 3.88
CA ILE A 116 -0.13 -12.27 2.43
C ILE A 116 1.09 -12.81 1.70
N HIS A 117 2.30 -12.50 2.19
CA HIS A 117 3.54 -13.00 1.61
C HIS A 117 3.64 -14.53 1.70
N ARG A 118 3.28 -15.13 2.84
CA ARG A 118 3.26 -16.59 3.02
C ARG A 118 2.30 -17.24 2.04
N ALA A 119 1.05 -16.78 1.99
CA ALA A 119 0.04 -17.26 1.03
C ALA A 119 0.52 -17.17 -0.43
N ALA A 120 1.27 -16.10 -0.73
CA ALA A 120 1.88 -15.90 -2.04
C ALA A 120 3.07 -16.82 -2.30
N SER A 121 3.92 -17.10 -1.29
CA SER A 121 5.21 -17.81 -1.45
C SER A 121 5.06 -19.33 -1.44
N GLU A 122 4.02 -19.87 -0.83
CA GLU A 122 3.79 -21.32 -0.73
C GLU A 122 3.45 -22.00 -2.06
N GLY A 123 3.28 -21.21 -3.14
CA GLY A 123 2.99 -21.74 -4.49
C GLY A 123 1.61 -22.40 -4.62
N ASN A 124 0.76 -22.24 -3.61
CA ASN A 124 -0.56 -22.84 -3.57
C ASN A 124 -1.58 -22.11 -4.45
N TYR A 125 -1.30 -20.86 -4.83
CA TYR A 125 -2.22 -20.00 -5.58
C TYR A 125 -1.52 -19.32 -6.76
N ASP A 126 -2.25 -19.20 -7.87
CA ASP A 126 -1.81 -18.43 -9.03
C ASP A 126 -2.02 -16.92 -8.78
N ARG A 127 -3.05 -16.61 -7.98
CA ARG A 127 -3.46 -15.24 -7.64
C ARG A 127 -3.83 -15.08 -6.18
N VAL A 128 -3.43 -13.96 -5.61
CA VAL A 128 -3.85 -13.51 -4.28
C VAL A 128 -4.50 -12.14 -4.43
N VAL A 129 -5.79 -12.06 -4.11
CA VAL A 129 -6.54 -10.79 -4.11
C VAL A 129 -6.70 -10.32 -2.67
N VAL A 130 -6.20 -9.14 -2.37
CA VAL A 130 -6.18 -8.58 -1.02
C VAL A 130 -7.22 -7.47 -0.91
N ASP A 131 -8.22 -7.70 -0.05
CA ASP A 131 -9.10 -6.66 0.44
C ASP A 131 -8.43 -5.99 1.63
N ALA A 132 -7.84 -4.83 1.36
CA ALA A 132 -7.07 -4.13 2.37
C ALA A 132 -7.96 -3.28 3.28
N ALA A 133 -7.55 -3.12 4.53
CA ALA A 133 -8.12 -2.17 5.48
C ALA A 133 -8.20 -0.74 4.90
N PRO A 134 -8.95 0.20 5.50
CA PRO A 134 -9.07 1.58 5.00
C PRO A 134 -7.72 2.24 4.72
N THR A 135 -7.66 3.11 3.71
CA THR A 135 -6.43 3.67 3.11
C THR A 135 -5.38 4.14 4.13
N GLY A 136 -5.81 4.76 5.24
CA GLY A 136 -4.89 5.27 6.26
C GLY A 136 -4.09 4.17 6.97
N GLU A 137 -4.73 3.06 7.30
CA GLU A 137 -4.10 1.90 7.95
C GLU A 137 -3.19 1.17 6.97
N THR A 138 -3.69 0.91 5.77
CA THR A 138 -2.90 0.24 4.72
C THR A 138 -1.67 1.05 4.34
N MET A 139 -1.74 2.39 4.27
CA MET A 139 -0.58 3.22 4.01
C MET A 139 0.46 3.15 5.13
N ARG A 140 0.04 3.08 6.39
CA ARG A 140 0.94 2.83 7.51
C ARG A 140 1.67 1.50 7.34
N LEU A 141 0.93 0.47 7.03
CA LEU A 141 1.36 -0.88 6.77
C LEU A 141 2.43 -0.94 5.67
N LEU A 142 2.19 -0.27 4.53
CA LEU A 142 3.12 -0.24 3.40
C LEU A 142 4.38 0.61 3.65
N THR A 143 4.32 1.59 4.54
CA THR A 143 5.50 2.43 4.89
C THR A 143 6.34 1.83 6.02
N MET A 144 5.82 0.84 6.73
CA MET A 144 6.48 0.17 7.87
C MET A 144 7.83 -0.47 7.52
N PRO A 145 8.00 -1.18 6.37
CA PRO A 145 9.27 -1.82 6.05
C PRO A 145 10.46 -0.86 6.06
N GLU A 146 10.30 0.35 5.51
CA GLU A 146 11.36 1.37 5.51
C GLU A 146 11.65 1.89 6.92
N SER A 147 10.60 2.20 7.69
CA SER A 147 10.72 2.68 9.06
C SER A 147 11.32 1.63 10.00
N PHE A 148 10.97 0.36 9.80
CA PHE A 148 11.46 -0.75 10.61
C PHE A 148 12.94 -1.00 10.36
N GLN A 149 13.41 -0.99 9.12
CA GLN A 149 14.84 -1.13 8.77
C GLN A 149 15.67 -0.04 9.45
N TRP A 150 15.25 1.21 9.37
CA TRP A 150 15.96 2.31 10.02
C TRP A 150 16.10 2.12 11.54
N HIS A 151 15.04 1.63 12.21
CA HIS A 151 15.10 1.36 13.64
C HIS A 151 16.04 0.19 13.97
N VAL A 152 16.00 -0.88 13.18
CA VAL A 152 16.85 -2.06 13.37
C VAL A 152 18.32 -1.73 13.11
N ASP A 153 18.65 -1.01 12.04
CA ASP A 153 20.02 -0.61 11.72
C ASP A 153 20.59 0.31 12.82
N ARG A 154 19.75 1.19 13.35
CA ARG A 154 20.13 2.06 14.46
C ARG A 154 20.31 1.26 15.77
N PHE A 155 19.47 0.27 16.03
CA PHE A 155 19.59 -0.63 17.18
C PHE A 155 20.83 -1.52 17.08
N ASN A 156 21.16 -2.06 15.91
CA ASN A 156 22.38 -2.84 15.68
C ASN A 156 23.63 -2.00 15.91
N ASN A 157 23.66 -0.76 15.41
CA ASN A 157 24.76 0.17 15.63
C ASN A 157 24.90 0.56 17.15
N TRP A 158 23.78 0.66 17.87
CA TRP A 158 23.79 0.90 19.32
C TRP A 158 24.18 -0.36 20.10
N GLY A 159 23.67 -1.53 19.67
CA GLY A 159 24.00 -2.83 20.26
C GLY A 159 25.49 -3.12 20.20
N ASP A 160 26.13 -2.94 19.07
CA ASP A 160 27.57 -3.13 18.88
C ASP A 160 28.39 -2.16 19.76
N THR A 161 27.95 -0.94 19.91
CA THR A 161 28.61 0.06 20.78
C THR A 161 28.42 -0.27 22.26
N ALA A 162 27.21 -0.67 22.68
CA ALA A 162 26.92 -1.05 24.05
C ALA A 162 27.62 -2.36 24.45
N ILE A 163 27.69 -3.35 23.56
CA ILE A 163 28.41 -4.63 23.76
C ILE A 163 29.91 -4.37 23.85
N ARG A 164 30.47 -3.46 23.04
CA ARG A 164 31.88 -3.07 23.14
C ARG A 164 32.20 -2.34 24.44
N MET A 165 31.29 -1.49 24.94
CA MET A 165 31.48 -0.71 26.16
C MET A 165 31.28 -1.55 27.46
N THR A 166 30.42 -2.56 27.45
CA THR A 166 30.09 -3.37 28.62
C THR A 166 30.93 -4.66 28.73
N GLY A 167 31.89 -4.87 27.82
CA GLY A 167 32.92 -5.90 27.93
C GLY A 167 32.42 -7.33 28.13
N GLY A 168 31.31 -7.71 27.55
CA GLY A 168 30.80 -9.08 27.63
C GLY A 168 30.17 -9.48 28.98
N LEU A 169 30.01 -8.54 29.91
CA LEU A 169 29.42 -8.84 31.24
C LEU A 169 27.93 -9.23 31.11
N LEU A 170 27.21 -8.60 30.18
CA LEU A 170 25.79 -8.89 29.90
C LEU A 170 25.61 -10.31 29.34
N ARG A 171 26.51 -10.77 28.47
CA ARG A 171 26.52 -12.14 27.92
C ARG A 171 26.81 -13.20 28.95
N ARG A 172 27.52 -12.84 30.00
CA ARG A 172 27.87 -13.76 31.12
C ARG A 172 26.73 -13.88 32.13
N MET A 173 25.89 -12.86 32.27
CA MET A 173 24.73 -12.84 33.18
C MET A 173 23.48 -13.48 32.59
N MET A 174 23.41 -13.65 31.25
CA MET A 174 22.24 -14.21 30.52
C MET A 174 22.70 -15.25 29.47
N PRO A 175 23.18 -16.44 29.89
CA PRO A 175 23.78 -17.41 28.95
C PRO A 175 22.77 -18.16 28.06
N SER A 176 21.46 -18.04 28.25
CA SER A 176 20.49 -18.92 27.61
C SER A 176 19.36 -18.24 26.83
N ILE A 177 19.41 -16.95 26.64
CA ILE A 177 18.33 -16.22 25.91
C ILE A 177 18.99 -15.27 24.92
N ASP A 178 18.91 -15.60 23.63
CA ASP A 178 19.12 -14.63 22.54
C ASP A 178 17.76 -14.02 22.21
N PRO A 179 17.38 -12.91 22.86
CA PRO A 179 16.08 -12.28 22.65
C PRO A 179 15.94 -11.67 21.26
N LEU A 180 17.06 -11.58 20.55
CA LEU A 180 17.14 -11.00 19.21
C LEU A 180 17.28 -12.09 18.12
N ALA A 181 17.32 -13.37 18.47
CA ALA A 181 17.51 -14.47 17.50
C ALA A 181 16.47 -14.50 16.37
N GLY A 182 15.26 -13.99 16.62
CA GLY A 182 14.20 -13.87 15.61
C GLY A 182 14.22 -12.58 14.79
N LEU A 183 14.87 -11.51 15.25
CA LEU A 183 14.86 -10.20 14.58
C LEU A 183 15.53 -10.20 13.20
N PRO A 184 16.70 -10.83 13.00
CA PRO A 184 17.34 -10.89 11.69
C PRO A 184 16.43 -11.54 10.64
N LYS A 185 15.78 -12.66 10.98
CA LYS A 185 14.84 -13.33 10.09
C LYS A 185 13.64 -12.44 9.74
N LEU A 186 13.07 -11.75 10.73
CA LEU A 186 11.98 -10.81 10.49
C LEU A 186 12.40 -9.68 9.56
N VAL A 187 13.59 -9.11 9.74
CA VAL A 187 14.13 -8.08 8.86
C VAL A 187 14.25 -8.60 7.42
N ASP A 188 14.74 -9.81 7.25
CA ASP A 188 14.88 -10.42 5.94
C ASP A 188 13.51 -10.71 5.31
N ASP A 189 12.54 -11.22 6.09
CA ASP A 189 11.16 -11.45 5.65
C ASP A 189 10.49 -10.11 5.23
N VAL A 190 10.67 -9.05 5.99
CA VAL A 190 10.15 -7.70 5.67
C VAL A 190 10.81 -7.13 4.40
N LYS A 191 12.13 -7.31 4.20
CA LYS A 191 12.84 -6.90 2.98
C LYS A 191 12.36 -7.67 1.75
N LEU A 192 12.14 -8.98 1.90
CA LEU A 192 11.63 -9.81 0.83
C LEU A 192 10.20 -9.40 0.45
N LEU A 193 9.37 -9.17 1.45
CA LEU A 193 8.00 -8.67 1.28
C LEU A 193 7.98 -7.33 0.52
N GLN A 194 8.83 -6.37 0.91
CA GLN A 194 8.93 -5.08 0.22
C GLN A 194 9.29 -5.25 -1.26
N LYS A 195 10.22 -6.15 -1.58
CA LYS A 195 10.59 -6.47 -2.98
C LYS A 195 9.41 -7.05 -3.76
N VAL A 196 8.62 -7.94 -3.15
CA VAL A 196 7.43 -8.52 -3.76
C VAL A 196 6.37 -7.45 -4.01
N LEU A 197 6.09 -6.63 -2.99
CA LEU A 197 5.05 -5.59 -3.04
C LEU A 197 5.39 -4.43 -3.99
N SER A 198 6.66 -4.14 -4.22
CA SER A 198 7.12 -3.10 -5.16
C SER A 198 7.37 -3.62 -6.58
N ASN A 199 7.31 -4.93 -6.81
CA ASN A 199 7.52 -5.49 -8.14
C ASN A 199 6.25 -5.43 -8.99
N PRO A 200 6.22 -4.63 -10.09
CA PRO A 200 5.02 -4.49 -10.93
C PRO A 200 4.64 -5.78 -11.67
N GLU A 201 5.56 -6.72 -11.86
CA GLU A 201 5.25 -8.01 -12.46
C GLU A 201 4.51 -8.95 -11.51
N ILE A 202 4.64 -8.73 -10.20
CA ILE A 202 4.02 -9.56 -9.16
C ILE A 202 2.81 -8.85 -8.57
N THR A 203 2.91 -7.57 -8.24
CA THR A 203 1.92 -6.84 -7.45
C THR A 203 1.29 -5.70 -8.24
N SER A 204 0.00 -5.53 -8.09
CA SER A 204 -0.77 -4.38 -8.58
C SER A 204 -1.61 -3.77 -7.46
N TYR A 205 -1.56 -2.46 -7.34
CA TYR A 205 -2.40 -1.69 -6.43
C TYR A 205 -3.54 -1.04 -7.20
N ARG A 206 -4.77 -1.19 -6.71
CA ARG A 206 -6.00 -0.65 -7.33
C ARG A 206 -6.78 0.16 -6.34
N VAL A 207 -7.09 1.39 -6.70
CA VAL A 207 -7.79 2.32 -5.82
C VAL A 207 -9.28 2.31 -6.15
N VAL A 208 -10.11 1.92 -5.17
CA VAL A 208 -11.58 1.93 -5.29
C VAL A 208 -12.13 3.25 -4.78
N LEU A 209 -12.98 3.88 -5.58
CA LEU A 209 -13.52 5.21 -5.38
C LEU A 209 -15.03 5.23 -5.60
N ASN A 210 -15.70 6.17 -4.96
CA ASN A 210 -17.03 6.64 -5.39
C ASN A 210 -16.88 8.08 -5.90
N PRO A 211 -17.73 8.56 -6.82
CA PRO A 211 -17.65 9.93 -7.30
C PRO A 211 -18.17 10.93 -6.26
N GLU A 212 -17.39 11.09 -5.17
CA GLU A 212 -17.65 11.96 -4.04
C GLU A 212 -16.39 12.74 -3.65
N LYS A 213 -16.53 14.01 -3.32
CA LYS A 213 -15.42 14.95 -3.08
C LYS A 213 -14.33 14.41 -2.14
N MET A 214 -14.74 13.88 -0.99
CA MET A 214 -13.77 13.42 0.01
C MET A 214 -13.09 12.11 -0.41
N VAL A 215 -13.83 11.24 -1.09
CA VAL A 215 -13.31 9.97 -1.60
C VAL A 215 -12.29 10.21 -2.71
N VAL A 216 -12.61 11.09 -3.67
CA VAL A 216 -11.69 11.46 -4.76
C VAL A 216 -10.38 12.03 -4.21
N LYS A 217 -10.45 12.97 -3.28
CA LYS A 217 -9.25 13.55 -2.66
C LYS A 217 -8.42 12.54 -1.86
N GLU A 218 -9.07 11.60 -1.18
CA GLU A 218 -8.38 10.56 -0.43
C GLU A 218 -7.72 9.56 -1.38
N GLY A 219 -8.41 9.14 -2.43
CA GLY A 219 -7.86 8.27 -3.47
C GLY A 219 -6.67 8.89 -4.20
N ALA A 220 -6.76 10.18 -4.56
CA ALA A 220 -5.66 10.90 -5.19
C ALA A 220 -4.41 10.93 -4.27
N ARG A 221 -4.61 11.17 -2.97
CA ARG A 221 -3.51 11.09 -1.99
C ARG A 221 -2.94 9.68 -1.89
N ALA A 222 -3.79 8.65 -1.89
CA ALA A 222 -3.34 7.25 -1.87
C ALA A 222 -2.45 6.93 -3.07
N VAL A 223 -2.86 7.28 -4.28
CA VAL A 223 -2.05 7.10 -5.51
C VAL A 223 -0.72 7.83 -5.39
N THR A 224 -0.74 9.07 -4.90
CA THR A 224 0.50 9.85 -4.67
C THR A 224 1.46 9.14 -3.71
N TYR A 225 0.96 8.66 -2.59
CA TYR A 225 1.81 7.99 -1.60
C TYR A 225 2.33 6.64 -2.08
N LEU A 226 1.48 5.84 -2.74
CA LEU A 226 1.93 4.59 -3.37
C LEU A 226 3.04 4.86 -4.39
N SER A 227 2.87 5.87 -5.24
CA SER A 227 3.89 6.28 -6.20
C SER A 227 5.15 6.78 -5.51
N LEU A 228 5.02 7.57 -4.42
CA LEU A 228 6.15 8.04 -3.63
C LEU A 228 7.00 6.87 -3.11
N PHE A 229 6.37 5.79 -2.63
CA PHE A 229 7.06 4.61 -2.12
C PHE A 229 7.41 3.57 -3.19
N GLY A 230 7.12 3.85 -4.46
CA GLY A 230 7.46 2.97 -5.58
C GLY A 230 6.53 1.76 -5.72
N TYR A 231 5.35 1.81 -5.14
CA TYR A 231 4.34 0.76 -5.28
C TYR A 231 3.55 0.92 -6.59
N PRO A 232 3.39 -0.15 -7.39
CA PRO A 232 2.81 -0.07 -8.72
C PRO A 232 1.27 0.03 -8.68
N VAL A 233 0.74 1.24 -8.86
CA VAL A 233 -0.70 1.44 -9.08
C VAL A 233 -1.01 1.18 -10.54
N ASP A 234 -1.89 0.22 -10.82
CA ASP A 234 -2.19 -0.18 -12.21
C ASP A 234 -3.60 0.16 -12.69
N ALA A 235 -4.52 0.51 -11.78
CA ALA A 235 -5.87 0.94 -12.15
C ALA A 235 -6.58 1.68 -11.01
N ALA A 236 -7.64 2.40 -11.37
CA ALA A 236 -8.66 2.88 -10.45
C ALA A 236 -10.02 2.22 -10.77
N VAL A 237 -10.84 2.01 -9.74
CA VAL A 237 -12.20 1.48 -9.88
C VAL A 237 -13.17 2.51 -9.32
N VAL A 238 -14.02 3.07 -10.17
CA VAL A 238 -15.09 3.98 -9.76
C VAL A 238 -16.38 3.19 -9.62
N ASN A 239 -16.81 3.03 -8.38
CA ASN A 239 -17.98 2.25 -8.00
C ASN A 239 -19.19 3.14 -7.72
N ARG A 240 -20.39 2.56 -7.77
CA ARG A 240 -21.66 3.20 -7.43
C ARG A 240 -21.99 4.45 -8.24
N ILE A 241 -21.75 4.41 -9.54
CA ILE A 241 -22.15 5.47 -10.45
C ILE A 241 -23.66 5.41 -10.64
N LEU A 242 -24.36 6.52 -10.38
CA LEU A 242 -25.83 6.58 -10.53
C LEU A 242 -26.26 6.40 -11.98
N PRO A 243 -27.43 5.75 -12.21
CA PRO A 243 -28.00 5.67 -13.54
C PRO A 243 -28.13 7.05 -14.20
N GLY A 244 -27.93 7.11 -15.51
CA GLY A 244 -27.98 8.36 -16.28
C GLY A 244 -26.71 9.22 -16.19
N VAL A 245 -25.74 8.89 -15.36
CA VAL A 245 -24.41 9.53 -15.35
C VAL A 245 -23.48 8.76 -16.28
N VAL A 246 -22.94 9.44 -17.29
CA VAL A 246 -22.02 8.85 -18.27
C VAL A 246 -20.76 9.71 -18.42
N SER A 247 -19.71 9.12 -18.94
CA SER A 247 -18.45 9.80 -19.24
C SER A 247 -17.83 9.25 -20.52
N ASP A 248 -17.08 10.11 -21.23
CA ASP A 248 -16.29 9.72 -22.41
C ASP A 248 -14.90 9.15 -22.06
N GLY A 249 -14.54 9.14 -20.77
CA GLY A 249 -13.22 8.69 -20.31
C GLY A 249 -12.10 9.72 -20.42
N ALA A 250 -12.40 10.91 -20.96
CA ALA A 250 -11.44 12.01 -21.15
C ALA A 250 -11.69 13.19 -20.18
N GLY A 251 -12.49 12.98 -19.15
CA GLY A 251 -12.83 14.00 -18.16
C GLY A 251 -14.12 14.77 -18.44
N ASN A 252 -14.90 14.36 -19.45
CA ASN A 252 -16.18 14.96 -19.77
C ASN A 252 -17.33 14.06 -19.32
N ALA A 253 -17.65 14.11 -18.04
CA ALA A 253 -18.80 13.39 -17.51
C ALA A 253 -20.05 14.29 -17.46
N ARG A 254 -21.21 13.69 -17.76
CA ARG A 254 -22.49 14.41 -17.83
C ARG A 254 -23.66 13.52 -17.45
N VAL A 255 -24.78 14.15 -17.15
CA VAL A 255 -26.06 13.47 -16.95
C VAL A 255 -26.80 13.42 -18.30
N VAL A 256 -27.09 12.21 -18.79
CA VAL A 256 -27.87 11.99 -20.04
C VAL A 256 -29.31 11.68 -19.75
N GLU A 257 -29.60 11.08 -18.59
CA GLU A 257 -30.96 10.77 -18.14
C GLU A 257 -31.18 11.40 -16.75
N PRO A 258 -31.54 12.69 -16.68
CA PRO A 258 -31.74 13.36 -15.40
C PRO A 258 -32.99 12.81 -14.71
N SER A 259 -32.85 12.52 -13.41
CA SER A 259 -33.98 12.11 -12.57
C SER A 259 -35.07 13.17 -12.51
N ILE A 260 -36.34 12.76 -12.45
CA ILE A 260 -37.47 13.65 -12.20
C ILE A 260 -37.40 14.20 -10.76
N ASP A 261 -36.92 13.40 -9.81
CA ASP A 261 -36.69 13.81 -8.44
C ASP A 261 -35.56 14.85 -8.35
N PRO A 262 -35.80 16.07 -7.86
CA PRO A 262 -34.78 17.11 -7.78
C PRO A 262 -33.57 16.75 -6.91
N TYR A 263 -33.74 15.92 -5.89
CA TYR A 263 -32.67 15.48 -5.01
C TYR A 263 -31.75 14.50 -5.75
N LEU A 264 -32.30 13.49 -6.39
CA LEU A 264 -31.54 12.53 -7.21
C LEU A 264 -30.84 13.21 -8.38
N ARG A 265 -31.47 14.20 -9.02
CA ARG A 265 -30.85 14.99 -10.09
C ARG A 265 -29.61 15.72 -9.60
N ARG A 266 -29.66 16.35 -8.42
CA ARG A 266 -28.48 17.01 -7.85
C ARG A 266 -27.34 16.01 -7.52
N LEU A 267 -27.69 14.80 -7.07
CA LEU A 267 -26.71 13.75 -6.85
C LEU A 267 -26.07 13.31 -8.15
N GLN A 268 -26.85 13.12 -9.22
CA GLN A 268 -26.33 12.79 -10.56
C GLN A 268 -25.38 13.88 -11.08
N GLU A 269 -25.77 15.17 -10.98
CA GLU A 269 -24.94 16.30 -11.39
C GLU A 269 -23.62 16.35 -10.61
N THR A 270 -23.71 16.14 -9.30
CA THR A 270 -22.54 16.09 -8.40
C THR A 270 -21.62 14.92 -8.77
N GLN A 271 -22.18 13.73 -9.01
CA GLN A 271 -21.39 12.58 -9.42
C GLN A 271 -20.75 12.78 -10.79
N ALA A 272 -21.45 13.38 -11.76
CA ALA A 272 -20.88 13.71 -13.07
C ALA A 272 -19.67 14.64 -12.93
N GLN A 273 -19.76 15.67 -12.07
CA GLN A 273 -18.62 16.55 -11.80
C GLN A 273 -17.42 15.75 -11.27
N TYR A 274 -17.62 14.95 -10.20
CA TYR A 274 -16.52 14.22 -9.59
C TYR A 274 -15.99 13.07 -10.45
N LEU A 275 -16.83 12.46 -11.29
CA LEU A 275 -16.37 11.46 -12.27
C LEU A 275 -15.41 12.12 -13.28
N GLY A 276 -15.73 13.31 -13.78
CA GLY A 276 -14.82 14.06 -14.64
C GLY A 276 -13.53 14.51 -13.92
N GLU A 277 -13.60 14.86 -12.62
CA GLU A 277 -12.40 15.13 -11.82
C GLU A 277 -11.53 13.86 -11.68
N ILE A 278 -12.12 12.70 -11.38
CA ILE A 278 -11.40 11.43 -11.29
C ILE A 278 -10.67 11.13 -12.60
N GLU A 279 -11.31 11.26 -13.74
CA GLU A 279 -10.71 10.94 -15.03
C GLU A 279 -9.51 11.84 -15.36
N ARG A 280 -9.55 13.10 -14.99
CA ARG A 280 -8.41 14.02 -15.15
C ARG A 280 -7.30 13.75 -14.14
N ASP A 281 -7.66 13.58 -12.87
CA ASP A 281 -6.70 13.51 -11.79
C ASP A 281 -5.97 12.14 -11.74
N PHE A 282 -6.63 11.08 -12.19
CA PHE A 282 -6.04 9.74 -12.21
C PHE A 282 -5.41 9.37 -13.57
N TYR A 283 -5.52 10.25 -14.59
CA TYR A 283 -4.78 10.02 -15.84
C TYR A 283 -3.27 9.87 -15.57
N PRO A 284 -2.57 8.88 -16.16
CA PRO A 284 -2.99 7.97 -17.24
C PRO A 284 -3.48 6.59 -16.76
N LEU A 285 -3.88 6.42 -15.50
CA LEU A 285 -4.37 5.13 -15.00
C LEU A 285 -5.69 4.73 -15.70
N PRO A 286 -5.82 3.46 -16.12
CA PRO A 286 -7.10 2.92 -16.55
C PRO A 286 -8.14 3.00 -15.43
N ILE A 287 -9.37 3.38 -15.80
CA ILE A 287 -10.49 3.55 -14.87
C ILE A 287 -11.58 2.56 -15.22
N PHE A 288 -11.81 1.60 -14.34
CA PHE A 288 -12.96 0.69 -14.40
C PHE A 288 -14.17 1.36 -13.74
N ARG A 289 -15.35 1.13 -14.29
CA ARG A 289 -16.57 1.79 -13.83
C ARG A 289 -17.65 0.76 -13.53
N SER A 290 -18.31 0.92 -12.39
CA SER A 290 -19.48 0.12 -12.02
C SER A 290 -20.64 1.03 -11.64
N GLY A 291 -21.81 0.74 -12.20
CA GLY A 291 -23.05 1.44 -11.88
C GLY A 291 -23.60 1.03 -10.51
N TRP A 292 -24.47 1.83 -9.97
CA TRP A 292 -25.29 1.47 -8.82
C TRP A 292 -26.35 0.45 -9.26
N SER A 293 -26.33 -0.75 -8.66
CA SER A 293 -27.27 -1.83 -8.98
C SER A 293 -28.68 -1.63 -8.41
N GLY A 294 -28.81 -0.79 -7.38
CA GLY A 294 -30.07 -0.66 -6.60
C GLY A 294 -30.29 -1.79 -5.61
N GLU A 295 -29.45 -2.81 -5.60
CA GLU A 295 -29.50 -3.97 -4.71
C GLU A 295 -28.17 -4.10 -3.94
N GLU A 296 -28.23 -4.83 -2.82
CA GLU A 296 -27.00 -5.17 -2.10
C GLU A 296 -26.19 -6.18 -2.92
N MET A 297 -24.88 -5.92 -3.00
CA MET A 297 -23.94 -6.76 -3.78
C MET A 297 -23.42 -7.90 -2.88
N VAL A 298 -24.30 -8.85 -2.57
CA VAL A 298 -24.05 -9.99 -1.68
C VAL A 298 -24.24 -11.29 -2.44
N GLY A 299 -23.32 -12.23 -2.25
CA GLY A 299 -23.35 -13.55 -2.86
C GLY A 299 -22.81 -13.62 -4.28
N LEU A 300 -22.55 -14.83 -4.72
CA LEU A 300 -21.85 -15.11 -5.97
C LEU A 300 -22.53 -14.56 -7.25
N PRO A 301 -23.87 -14.58 -7.39
CA PRO A 301 -24.52 -14.04 -8.58
C PRO A 301 -24.28 -12.55 -8.77
N GLN A 302 -24.39 -11.76 -7.69
CA GLN A 302 -24.19 -10.32 -7.69
C GLN A 302 -22.71 -9.97 -7.94
N LEU A 303 -21.78 -10.72 -7.30
CA LEU A 303 -20.34 -10.56 -7.52
C LEU A 303 -19.94 -10.89 -8.97
N ARG A 304 -20.56 -11.87 -9.60
CA ARG A 304 -20.35 -12.20 -11.01
C ARG A 304 -20.83 -11.08 -11.92
N SER A 305 -22.01 -10.52 -11.63
CA SER A 305 -22.54 -9.36 -12.37
C SER A 305 -21.61 -8.14 -12.26
N LEU A 306 -21.11 -7.87 -11.06
CA LEU A 306 -20.13 -6.80 -10.83
C LEU A 306 -18.83 -7.05 -11.60
N ALA A 307 -18.30 -8.26 -11.56
CA ALA A 307 -17.09 -8.62 -12.29
C ALA A 307 -17.25 -8.43 -13.80
N ALA A 308 -18.39 -8.85 -14.35
CA ALA A 308 -18.71 -8.64 -15.76
C ALA A 308 -18.83 -7.16 -16.13
N SER A 309 -19.44 -6.34 -15.25
CA SER A 309 -19.53 -4.89 -15.43
C SER A 309 -18.17 -4.21 -15.41
N LEU A 310 -17.25 -4.64 -14.52
CA LEU A 310 -15.93 -4.03 -14.38
C LEU A 310 -14.96 -4.47 -15.46
N PHE A 311 -14.89 -5.76 -15.76
CA PHE A 311 -13.81 -6.32 -16.58
C PHE A 311 -14.28 -6.87 -17.94
N GLY A 312 -15.60 -7.06 -18.14
CA GLY A 312 -16.10 -7.71 -19.36
C GLY A 312 -15.43 -9.05 -19.57
N ASP A 313 -14.78 -9.22 -20.71
CA ASP A 313 -14.02 -10.41 -21.08
C ASP A 313 -12.54 -10.35 -20.65
N ASP A 314 -12.09 -9.21 -20.16
CA ASP A 314 -10.70 -9.04 -19.72
C ASP A 314 -10.36 -9.92 -18.50
N ASP A 315 -9.10 -10.33 -18.47
CA ASP A 315 -8.52 -10.97 -17.29
C ASP A 315 -8.19 -9.92 -16.22
N PRO A 316 -8.87 -9.93 -15.05
CA PRO A 316 -8.61 -8.96 -14.00
C PRO A 316 -7.20 -9.06 -13.40
N GLY A 317 -6.49 -10.19 -13.59
CA GLY A 317 -5.13 -10.39 -13.09
C GLY A 317 -4.04 -9.83 -13.97
N ARG A 318 -4.35 -9.33 -15.18
CA ARG A 318 -3.34 -8.69 -16.03
C ARG A 318 -2.87 -7.35 -15.45
N ILE A 319 -1.69 -6.92 -15.86
CA ILE A 319 -1.18 -5.58 -15.55
C ILE A 319 -1.86 -4.61 -16.52
N PHE A 320 -2.64 -3.67 -15.99
CA PHE A 320 -3.36 -2.69 -16.81
C PHE A 320 -2.53 -1.45 -17.13
N PHE A 321 -1.60 -1.11 -16.25
CA PHE A 321 -0.73 0.05 -16.42
C PHE A 321 0.61 -0.20 -15.72
N VAL A 322 1.69 0.17 -16.39
CA VAL A 322 3.02 0.22 -15.79
C VAL A 322 3.40 1.68 -15.67
N GLY A 323 3.36 2.20 -14.44
CA GLY A 323 3.83 3.55 -14.14
C GLY A 323 5.32 3.68 -14.49
N GLN A 324 5.74 4.90 -14.84
CA GLN A 324 7.16 5.12 -15.06
C GLN A 324 7.87 5.06 -13.70
N PRO A 325 8.90 4.22 -13.56
CA PRO A 325 9.66 4.12 -12.33
C PRO A 325 10.40 5.44 -12.03
N GLN A 326 10.91 5.58 -10.80
CA GLN A 326 11.88 6.62 -10.55
C GLN A 326 13.09 6.40 -11.47
N GLU A 327 13.57 7.47 -12.08
CA GLU A 327 14.70 7.41 -13.04
C GLU A 327 15.69 8.51 -12.76
N ILE A 328 16.93 8.29 -13.16
CA ILE A 328 17.97 9.31 -13.16
C ILE A 328 18.29 9.57 -14.64
N VAL A 329 18.08 10.82 -15.05
CA VAL A 329 18.30 11.27 -16.42
C VAL A 329 19.50 12.21 -16.44
N GLU A 330 20.37 12.04 -17.43
CA GLU A 330 21.47 12.99 -17.70
C GLU A 330 20.94 14.11 -18.60
N GLU A 331 21.09 15.36 -18.16
CA GLU A 331 20.72 16.57 -18.90
C GLU A 331 21.94 17.48 -19.01
N GLY A 332 22.73 17.31 -20.06
CA GLY A 332 24.02 17.96 -20.20
C GLY A 332 25.00 17.48 -19.13
N ASP A 333 25.56 18.40 -18.33
CA ASP A 333 26.47 18.08 -17.22
C ASP A 333 25.73 17.76 -15.90
N ASP A 334 24.43 17.89 -15.88
CA ASP A 334 23.62 17.70 -14.69
C ASP A 334 22.92 16.33 -14.67
N PHE A 335 22.65 15.83 -13.48
CA PHE A 335 21.75 14.71 -13.29
C PHE A 335 20.41 15.19 -12.76
N VAL A 336 19.33 14.60 -13.23
CA VAL A 336 17.97 14.88 -12.78
C VAL A 336 17.36 13.59 -12.24
N LEU A 337 17.05 13.58 -10.94
CA LEU A 337 16.25 12.52 -10.34
C LEU A 337 14.76 12.84 -10.59
N VAL A 338 14.08 11.92 -11.29
CA VAL A 338 12.67 12.04 -11.62
C VAL A 338 11.87 11.08 -10.75
N LEU A 339 10.95 11.61 -9.95
CA LEU A 339 10.06 10.83 -9.10
C LEU A 339 8.60 10.98 -9.59
N PRO A 340 7.87 9.88 -9.85
CA PRO A 340 6.46 9.95 -10.18
C PRO A 340 5.66 10.34 -8.93
N LEU A 341 5.08 11.52 -8.94
CA LEU A 341 4.26 12.06 -7.86
C LEU A 341 2.99 12.68 -8.44
N PRO A 342 2.04 11.90 -8.93
CA PRO A 342 0.78 12.44 -9.46
C PRO A 342 0.01 13.16 -8.35
N ASN A 343 -0.79 14.16 -8.72
CA ASN A 343 -1.70 14.88 -7.82
C ASN A 343 -1.04 15.69 -6.68
N VAL A 344 0.22 16.09 -6.84
CA VAL A 344 0.94 16.90 -5.85
C VAL A 344 1.33 18.24 -6.43
N GLU A 345 1.16 19.29 -5.64
CA GLU A 345 1.70 20.62 -5.92
C GLU A 345 3.09 20.76 -5.29
N LEU A 346 4.02 21.43 -5.98
CA LEU A 346 5.40 21.58 -5.52
C LEU A 346 5.51 22.20 -4.11
N ASN A 347 4.64 23.14 -3.76
CA ASN A 347 4.60 23.79 -2.45
C ASN A 347 4.26 22.84 -1.29
N LYS A 348 3.74 21.64 -1.61
CA LYS A 348 3.43 20.59 -0.62
C LYS A 348 4.56 19.58 -0.44
N VAL A 349 5.61 19.66 -1.26
CA VAL A 349 6.76 18.77 -1.21
C VAL A 349 7.91 19.45 -0.47
N LYS A 350 8.40 18.79 0.58
CA LYS A 350 9.61 19.21 1.29
C LYS A 350 10.74 18.25 0.97
N LEU A 351 11.84 18.78 0.48
CA LEU A 351 13.06 18.04 0.18
C LEU A 351 14.14 18.37 1.20
N THR A 352 14.84 17.35 1.68
CA THR A 352 16.00 17.52 2.56
C THR A 352 17.05 16.49 2.18
N LYS A 353 18.24 16.93 1.79
CA LYS A 353 19.37 16.05 1.50
C LYS A 353 20.36 16.06 2.68
N ARG A 354 20.83 14.88 3.07
CA ARG A 354 21.85 14.68 4.10
C ARG A 354 22.85 13.61 3.63
N GLY A 355 24.02 14.01 3.19
CA GLY A 355 24.99 13.08 2.62
C GLY A 355 24.45 12.40 1.38
N ASP A 356 24.33 11.10 1.43
CA ASP A 356 23.80 10.23 0.39
C ASP A 356 22.30 9.93 0.53
N GLU A 357 21.62 10.52 1.52
CA GLU A 357 20.21 10.37 1.78
C GLU A 357 19.41 11.58 1.27
N LEU A 358 18.33 11.32 0.52
CA LEU A 358 17.35 12.32 0.12
C LEU A 358 16.01 12.01 0.79
N PHE A 359 15.53 12.93 1.60
CA PHE A 359 14.22 12.84 2.22
C PHE A 359 13.20 13.63 1.42
N VAL A 360 12.15 12.93 0.97
CA VAL A 360 10.98 13.51 0.30
C VAL A 360 9.80 13.43 1.26
N THR A 361 9.28 14.57 1.68
CA THR A 361 8.14 14.64 2.61
C THR A 361 6.95 15.26 1.91
N ILE A 362 5.79 14.58 1.98
CA ILE A 362 4.50 15.03 1.44
C ILE A 362 3.45 14.80 2.53
N GLY A 363 2.90 15.87 3.07
CA GLY A 363 1.97 15.77 4.21
C GLY A 363 2.65 15.10 5.41
N ASN A 364 2.07 14.00 5.88
CA ASN A 364 2.58 13.23 7.02
C ASN A 364 3.54 12.10 6.64
N PHE A 365 3.77 11.88 5.33
CA PHE A 365 4.62 10.80 4.84
C PHE A 365 5.99 11.33 4.44
N LYS A 366 7.01 10.62 4.90
CA LYS A 366 8.41 10.90 4.60
C LYS A 366 9.04 9.64 4.03
N ARG A 367 9.54 9.73 2.81
CA ARG A 367 10.35 8.69 2.18
C ARG A 367 11.81 9.07 2.23
N GLU A 368 12.66 8.12 2.57
CA GLU A 368 14.10 8.20 2.46
C GLU A 368 14.55 7.48 1.19
N LEU A 369 15.33 8.14 0.38
CA LEU A 369 15.90 7.62 -0.84
C LEU A 369 17.43 7.62 -0.71
N LEU A 370 18.03 6.46 -0.77
CA LEU A 370 19.49 6.35 -0.87
C LEU A 370 19.91 6.75 -2.27
N LEU A 371 20.69 7.80 -2.37
CA LEU A 371 21.17 8.34 -3.63
C LEU A 371 22.38 7.54 -4.13
N PRO A 372 22.42 7.16 -5.41
CA PRO A 372 23.64 6.64 -6.03
C PRO A 372 24.80 7.62 -5.88
N ALA A 373 26.03 7.09 -5.88
CA ALA A 373 27.24 7.87 -5.67
C ALA A 373 27.35 9.13 -6.55
N VAL A 374 26.82 9.05 -7.79
CA VAL A 374 26.80 10.18 -8.74
C VAL A 374 25.93 11.36 -8.28
N LEU A 375 24.86 11.11 -7.49
CA LEU A 375 23.99 12.12 -6.91
C LEU A 375 24.39 12.48 -5.48
N ALA A 376 24.91 11.50 -4.75
CA ALA A 376 25.32 11.69 -3.34
C ALA A 376 26.37 12.80 -3.20
N GLN A 377 27.29 12.89 -4.15
CA GLN A 377 28.39 13.87 -4.17
C GLN A 377 27.98 15.27 -4.67
N ARG A 378 26.74 15.43 -5.15
CA ARG A 378 26.22 16.70 -5.69
C ARG A 378 25.17 17.29 -4.75
N ASP A 379 25.07 18.59 -4.73
CA ASP A 379 24.01 19.27 -3.99
C ASP A 379 22.72 19.33 -4.82
N ALA A 380 21.55 19.28 -4.18
CA ALA A 380 20.30 19.45 -4.88
C ALA A 380 20.15 20.93 -5.29
N GLY A 381 20.13 21.20 -6.59
CA GLY A 381 20.12 22.56 -7.16
C GLY A 381 18.71 23.13 -7.40
N GLY A 382 17.68 22.41 -7.00
CA GLY A 382 16.29 22.83 -7.17
C GLY A 382 15.39 21.69 -7.64
N ALA A 383 14.07 21.90 -7.55
CA ALA A 383 13.08 20.95 -8.00
C ALA A 383 11.98 21.62 -8.80
N VAL A 384 11.51 20.96 -9.86
CA VAL A 384 10.43 21.41 -10.73
C VAL A 384 9.39 20.32 -10.82
N PHE A 385 8.13 20.70 -10.88
CA PHE A 385 7.01 19.79 -11.05
C PHE A 385 6.45 19.90 -12.46
N SER A 386 6.42 18.81 -13.20
CA SER A 386 5.89 18.77 -14.57
C SER A 386 5.28 17.42 -14.87
N GLY A 387 4.05 17.40 -15.39
CA GLY A 387 3.38 16.18 -15.83
C GLY A 387 3.23 15.11 -14.75
N GLY A 388 2.92 15.49 -13.50
CA GLY A 388 2.80 14.54 -12.39
C GLY A 388 4.13 13.97 -11.90
N ARG A 389 5.25 14.61 -12.24
CA ARG A 389 6.60 14.19 -11.85
C ARG A 389 7.34 15.30 -11.15
N LEU A 390 8.01 14.97 -10.06
CA LEU A 390 8.98 15.81 -9.39
C LEU A 390 10.36 15.56 -10.01
N ARG A 391 10.95 16.59 -10.60
CA ARG A 391 12.27 16.58 -11.21
C ARG A 391 13.23 17.33 -10.29
N ILE A 392 14.18 16.63 -9.67
CA ILE A 392 15.15 17.20 -8.75
C ILE A 392 16.49 17.25 -9.47
N ARG A 393 17.01 18.46 -9.70
CA ARG A 393 18.27 18.68 -10.40
C ARG A 393 19.46 18.59 -9.45
N PHE A 394 20.50 17.89 -9.88
CA PHE A 394 21.79 17.77 -9.20
C PHE A 394 22.88 18.30 -10.14
N PRO A 395 23.19 19.60 -10.07
CA PRO A 395 24.15 20.22 -10.96
C PRO A 395 25.57 19.66 -10.75
N MET A 396 26.37 19.73 -11.79
CA MET A 396 27.81 19.47 -11.66
C MET A 396 28.42 20.50 -10.71
N LYS A 397 29.19 20.06 -9.71
CA LYS A 397 29.96 21.01 -8.90
C LYS A 397 30.96 21.72 -9.80
N ASP A 398 30.88 23.06 -9.86
CA ASP A 398 31.92 23.86 -10.48
C ASP A 398 33.26 23.42 -9.89
N LYS A 399 34.21 23.06 -10.75
CA LYS A 399 35.59 22.83 -10.32
C LYS A 399 36.03 24.15 -9.68
N GLU A 400 36.21 24.18 -8.37
CA GLU A 400 36.95 25.29 -7.74
C GLU A 400 38.24 25.47 -8.57
N VAL A 401 38.31 26.60 -9.24
CA VAL A 401 39.55 27.07 -9.85
C VAL A 401 40.51 27.33 -8.70
N ILE A 402 41.32 26.33 -8.39
CA ILE A 402 42.46 26.52 -7.50
C ILE A 402 43.34 27.54 -8.19
N SER A 403 43.12 28.82 -7.95
CA SER A 403 44.07 29.88 -8.26
C SER A 403 45.29 29.66 -7.37
N LYS A 404 46.33 29.04 -7.97
CA LYS A 404 47.66 29.10 -7.38
C LYS A 404 48.05 30.58 -7.30
N GLN A 405 48.11 31.12 -6.10
CA GLN A 405 48.98 32.23 -5.76
C GLN A 405 50.25 31.66 -5.13
#